data_5e57704569b91ed424380628924d2049
#
_entry.id   5e57704569b91ed424380628924d2049
#
_cell.length_a   1.000
_cell.length_b   1.000
_cell.length_c   1.000
_cell.angle_alpha   90.00
_cell.angle_beta   90.00
_cell.angle_gamma   90.00
#
_symmetry.space_group_name_H-M   'P 1'
#
loop_
_entity.id
_entity.type
_entity.pdbx_description
1 polymer ?
#
loop_
_entity_poly.entity_id
_entity_poly.type
_entity_poly.pdbx_seq_one_letter_code
_entity_poly.pdbx_strand_id
1 'polypeptide(L)'
;MTDLVAGSAVVTGAGSGIGRAIAIALAERGAAVGLVDVLPDGVTELKESLGRQGRRAATAQADVSRWDDVDRAVGSLTEELGRPGILVNAAGILDGYAEAEEISPALWERVISINLTGTFLCAKRVLPDLLARGAGRIVNIASVAGMVGSGGGAAYTASKHGVVGLTRQLSLTYADRGVTVNAIGPGAIATELRANSTRILGDDAPEMRGVGGDDAAIRAITPAGRRGTVEEIAEAACFLASDGAGYITGHTLMVDGGWTAR
;
A
#
# COMPACT_ATOMS: atom_id res chain seq x y z
N MET A 1 -0.92 22.84 -7.05
CA MET A 1 -0.88 21.51 -6.38
C MET A 1 -1.46 21.71 -4.99
N THR A 2 -2.38 20.85 -4.55
CA THR A 2 -2.92 20.89 -3.17
C THR A 2 -1.83 20.42 -2.21
N ASP A 3 -1.68 21.14 -1.09
CA ASP A 3 -0.66 20.83 -0.09
C ASP A 3 -0.99 19.49 0.58
N LEU A 4 0.07 18.73 0.91
CA LEU A 4 -0.07 17.52 1.73
C LEU A 4 -0.44 17.90 3.17
N VAL A 5 -1.17 17.01 3.84
CA VAL A 5 -1.39 17.14 5.29
C VAL A 5 -0.03 17.20 6.01
N ALA A 6 0.07 18.08 6.99
CA ALA A 6 1.31 18.29 7.76
C ALA A 6 1.76 17.02 8.49
N GLY A 7 3.08 16.87 8.67
CA GLY A 7 3.72 15.74 9.32
C GLY A 7 4.59 14.93 8.37
N SER A 8 5.27 13.90 8.89
CA SER A 8 5.97 12.94 8.05
C SER A 8 4.99 11.95 7.42
N ALA A 9 5.40 11.30 6.35
CA ALA A 9 4.65 10.22 5.72
C ALA A 9 5.35 8.88 5.99
N VAL A 10 4.62 7.88 6.48
CA VAL A 10 5.10 6.50 6.59
C VAL A 10 4.53 5.70 5.43
N VAL A 11 5.41 5.03 4.67
CA VAL A 11 5.04 4.21 3.51
C VAL A 11 5.56 2.79 3.72
N THR A 12 4.68 1.80 3.76
CA THR A 12 5.05 0.38 3.84
C THR A 12 5.17 -0.21 2.43
N GLY A 13 6.01 -1.23 2.24
CA GLY A 13 6.32 -1.75 0.90
C GLY A 13 7.07 -0.73 0.03
N ALA A 14 7.84 0.17 0.66
CA ALA A 14 8.48 1.31 0.00
C ALA A 14 9.72 0.93 -0.83
N GLY A 15 10.19 -0.30 -0.76
CA GLY A 15 11.38 -0.74 -1.48
C GLY A 15 11.18 -0.93 -2.98
N SER A 16 9.94 -1.13 -3.44
CA SER A 16 9.66 -1.42 -4.85
C SER A 16 8.27 -0.96 -5.32
N GLY A 17 8.04 -1.03 -6.61
CA GLY A 17 6.73 -0.88 -7.25
C GLY A 17 5.93 0.34 -6.79
N ILE A 18 4.66 0.11 -6.45
CA ILE A 18 3.71 1.18 -6.08
C ILE A 18 4.16 1.92 -4.82
N GLY A 19 4.62 1.20 -3.77
CA GLY A 19 5.06 1.83 -2.52
C GLY A 19 6.25 2.77 -2.73
N ARG A 20 7.23 2.35 -3.55
CA ARG A 20 8.39 3.17 -3.92
C ARG A 20 7.96 4.43 -4.68
N ALA A 21 7.08 4.30 -5.68
CA ALA A 21 6.60 5.44 -6.46
C ALA A 21 5.84 6.45 -5.60
N ILE A 22 4.99 5.97 -4.68
CA ILE A 22 4.27 6.84 -3.74
C ILE A 22 5.25 7.57 -2.82
N ALA A 23 6.26 6.88 -2.27
CA ALA A 23 7.27 7.49 -1.41
C ALA A 23 8.04 8.61 -2.13
N ILE A 24 8.43 8.38 -3.40
CA ILE A 24 9.06 9.40 -4.25
C ILE A 24 8.12 10.60 -4.44
N ALA A 25 6.89 10.36 -4.86
CA ALA A 25 5.93 11.42 -5.15
C ALA A 25 5.57 12.26 -3.92
N LEU A 26 5.51 11.65 -2.72
CA LEU A 26 5.31 12.38 -1.45
C LEU A 26 6.55 13.22 -1.09
N ALA A 27 7.76 12.66 -1.27
CA ALA A 27 9.01 13.39 -1.02
C ALA A 27 9.18 14.58 -1.97
N GLU A 28 8.81 14.44 -3.24
CA GLU A 28 8.82 15.52 -4.24
C GLU A 28 7.88 16.67 -3.86
N ARG A 29 6.78 16.37 -3.17
CA ARG A 29 5.82 17.33 -2.63
C ARG A 29 6.22 17.88 -1.25
N GLY A 30 7.44 17.57 -0.78
CA GLY A 30 8.03 18.17 0.42
C GLY A 30 7.80 17.37 1.71
N ALA A 31 7.16 16.21 1.67
CA ALA A 31 7.04 15.35 2.85
C ALA A 31 8.41 14.77 3.25
N ALA A 32 8.65 14.67 4.56
CA ALA A 32 9.67 13.77 5.09
C ALA A 32 9.11 12.35 5.05
N VAL A 33 9.82 11.37 4.44
CA VAL A 33 9.26 10.04 4.18
C VAL A 33 9.98 8.95 4.98
N GLY A 34 9.22 8.21 5.78
CA GLY A 34 9.64 6.99 6.45
C GLY A 34 9.37 5.79 5.54
N LEU A 35 10.41 5.12 5.11
CA LEU A 35 10.42 4.01 4.16
C LEU A 35 10.48 2.67 4.92
N VAL A 36 9.39 1.91 4.90
CA VAL A 36 9.31 0.61 5.58
C VAL A 36 9.22 -0.50 4.55
N ASP A 37 10.08 -1.50 4.68
CA ASP A 37 10.02 -2.73 3.87
C ASP A 37 10.63 -3.90 4.66
N VAL A 38 10.23 -5.13 4.33
CA VAL A 38 10.87 -6.35 4.85
C VAL A 38 12.20 -6.63 4.14
N LEU A 39 12.32 -6.18 2.88
CA LEU A 39 13.54 -6.28 2.06
C LEU A 39 14.30 -4.95 2.14
N PRO A 40 15.47 -4.89 2.81
CA PRO A 40 16.13 -3.63 3.14
C PRO A 40 16.79 -2.93 1.94
N ASP A 41 17.17 -3.68 0.90
CA ASP A 41 18.01 -3.15 -0.19
C ASP A 41 17.31 -1.99 -0.93
N GLY A 42 16.03 -2.18 -1.31
CA GLY A 42 15.28 -1.18 -2.08
C GLY A 42 15.02 0.12 -1.31
N VAL A 43 14.76 0.04 0.00
CA VAL A 43 14.56 1.25 0.83
C VAL A 43 15.86 1.98 1.11
N THR A 44 16.99 1.25 1.22
CA THR A 44 18.32 1.84 1.38
C THR A 44 18.71 2.64 0.14
N GLU A 45 18.59 2.04 -1.05
CA GLU A 45 18.84 2.71 -2.33
C GLU A 45 17.96 3.95 -2.50
N LEU A 46 16.66 3.82 -2.17
CA LEU A 46 15.72 4.94 -2.29
C LEU A 46 16.07 6.09 -1.33
N LYS A 47 16.41 5.79 -0.06
CA LYS A 47 16.87 6.81 0.91
C LYS A 47 18.06 7.60 0.36
N GLU A 48 19.07 6.90 -0.18
CA GLU A 48 20.25 7.54 -0.77
C GLU A 48 19.89 8.41 -1.97
N SER A 49 19.00 7.91 -2.85
CA SER A 49 18.54 8.68 -4.02
C SER A 49 17.81 9.95 -3.62
N LEU A 50 16.88 9.87 -2.67
CA LEU A 50 16.16 11.03 -2.13
C LEU A 50 17.11 12.01 -1.43
N GLY A 51 18.09 11.50 -0.67
CA GLY A 51 19.10 12.32 0.00
C GLY A 51 19.95 13.14 -0.99
N ARG A 52 20.35 12.55 -2.13
CA ARG A 52 21.05 13.28 -3.21
C ARG A 52 20.22 14.42 -3.80
N GLN A 53 18.89 14.33 -3.71
CA GLN A 53 17.95 15.37 -4.16
C GLN A 53 17.58 16.36 -3.05
N GLY A 54 18.24 16.30 -1.88
CA GLY A 54 17.94 17.16 -0.73
C GLY A 54 16.60 16.84 -0.04
N ARG A 55 16.04 15.65 -0.27
CA ARG A 55 14.79 15.21 0.35
C ARG A 55 15.08 14.47 1.66
N ARG A 56 14.21 14.67 2.66
CA ARG A 56 14.33 13.98 3.96
C ARG A 56 13.69 12.60 3.88
N ALA A 57 14.47 11.55 4.14
CA ALA A 57 13.99 10.17 4.18
C ALA A 57 14.73 9.38 5.26
N ALA A 58 14.00 8.49 5.94
CA ALA A 58 14.52 7.50 6.87
C ALA A 58 14.02 6.11 6.51
N THR A 59 14.75 5.07 6.89
CA THR A 59 14.40 3.68 6.59
C THR A 59 14.20 2.87 7.85
N ALA A 60 13.26 1.92 7.81
CA ALA A 60 13.12 0.90 8.84
C ALA A 60 12.81 -0.45 8.19
N GLN A 61 13.54 -1.49 8.56
CA GLN A 61 13.20 -2.85 8.16
C GLN A 61 12.14 -3.41 9.10
N ALA A 62 11.02 -3.90 8.55
CA ALA A 62 9.95 -4.50 9.33
C ALA A 62 9.11 -5.49 8.51
N ASP A 63 8.73 -6.59 9.12
CA ASP A 63 7.61 -7.42 8.68
C ASP A 63 6.32 -6.81 9.25
N VAL A 64 5.49 -6.24 8.38
CA VAL A 64 4.25 -5.56 8.79
C VAL A 64 3.25 -6.50 9.47
N SER A 65 3.37 -7.82 9.30
CA SER A 65 2.53 -8.81 9.97
C SER A 65 2.87 -8.99 11.46
N ARG A 66 3.96 -8.37 11.95
CA ARG A 66 4.46 -8.49 13.32
C ARG A 66 4.34 -7.17 14.06
N TRP A 67 3.55 -7.15 15.14
CA TRP A 67 3.35 -5.93 15.93
C TRP A 67 4.65 -5.28 16.41
N ASP A 68 5.56 -6.09 16.97
CA ASP A 68 6.82 -5.57 17.54
C ASP A 68 7.71 -4.92 16.49
N ASP A 69 7.68 -5.44 15.25
CA ASP A 69 8.42 -4.86 14.13
C ASP A 69 7.79 -3.53 13.70
N VAL A 70 6.47 -3.47 13.60
CA VAL A 70 5.73 -2.25 13.23
C VAL A 70 5.94 -1.16 14.29
N ASP A 71 5.81 -1.51 15.59
CA ASP A 71 5.97 -0.54 16.68
C ASP A 71 7.38 0.04 16.71
N ARG A 72 8.40 -0.82 16.63
CA ARG A 72 9.81 -0.41 16.55
C ARG A 72 10.08 0.46 15.32
N ALA A 73 9.62 0.05 14.14
CA ALA A 73 9.85 0.78 12.89
C ALA A 73 9.22 2.17 12.91
N VAL A 74 7.94 2.27 13.26
CA VAL A 74 7.26 3.58 13.33
C VAL A 74 7.84 4.44 14.45
N GLY A 75 8.26 3.84 15.58
CA GLY A 75 8.94 4.54 16.66
C GLY A 75 10.23 5.23 16.20
N SER A 76 11.14 4.46 15.59
CA SER A 76 12.41 5.01 15.08
C SER A 76 12.21 6.07 13.99
N LEU A 77 11.24 5.87 13.09
CA LEU A 77 10.91 6.87 12.07
C LEU A 77 10.32 8.15 12.68
N THR A 78 9.54 8.03 13.75
CA THR A 78 8.99 9.19 14.45
C THR A 78 10.09 10.01 15.16
N GLU A 79 11.09 9.35 15.72
CA GLU A 79 12.25 10.01 16.33
C GLU A 79 13.08 10.79 15.28
N GLU A 80 13.30 10.21 14.09
CA GLU A 80 14.14 10.81 13.04
C GLU A 80 13.39 11.89 12.23
N LEU A 81 12.11 11.67 11.91
CA LEU A 81 11.36 12.50 10.98
C LEU A 81 10.26 13.35 11.62
N GLY A 82 9.95 13.10 12.89
CA GLY A 82 8.80 13.68 13.58
C GLY A 82 7.52 12.85 13.37
N ARG A 83 6.47 13.20 14.13
CA ARG A 83 5.21 12.47 14.15
C ARG A 83 4.56 12.39 12.76
N PRO A 84 4.08 11.21 12.35
CA PRO A 84 3.42 11.03 11.07
C PRO A 84 2.10 11.81 11.00
N GLY A 85 1.80 12.33 9.82
CA GLY A 85 0.50 12.87 9.43
C GLY A 85 -0.14 12.03 8.32
N ILE A 86 0.69 11.20 7.65
CA ILE A 86 0.25 10.37 6.52
C ILE A 86 0.75 8.94 6.73
N LEU A 87 -0.13 7.96 6.53
CA LEU A 87 0.22 6.55 6.41
C LEU A 87 -0.22 6.02 5.04
N VAL A 88 0.69 5.39 4.32
CA VAL A 88 0.37 4.63 3.11
C VAL A 88 0.70 3.15 3.34
N ASN A 89 -0.32 2.32 3.36
CA ASN A 89 -0.18 0.87 3.45
C ASN A 89 -0.09 0.27 2.04
N ALA A 90 1.13 0.05 1.55
CA ALA A 90 1.38 -0.54 0.24
C ALA A 90 2.11 -1.89 0.29
N ALA A 91 2.52 -2.36 1.47
CA ALA A 91 3.06 -3.71 1.64
C ALA A 91 2.01 -4.77 1.28
N GLY A 92 2.43 -5.80 0.55
CA GLY A 92 1.55 -6.90 0.17
C GLY A 92 2.25 -7.92 -0.69
N ILE A 93 1.69 -9.13 -0.72
CA ILE A 93 2.15 -10.27 -1.52
C ILE A 93 0.99 -10.90 -2.28
N LEU A 94 1.30 -11.64 -3.34
CA LEU A 94 0.37 -12.47 -4.11
C LEU A 94 0.36 -13.91 -3.59
N ASP A 95 -0.76 -14.60 -3.84
CA ASP A 95 -0.93 -16.04 -3.65
C ASP A 95 -0.72 -16.85 -4.94
N GLY A 96 -0.10 -16.27 -5.96
CA GLY A 96 0.21 -16.92 -7.23
C GLY A 96 -0.98 -17.15 -8.15
N TYR A 97 -2.17 -16.65 -7.83
CA TYR A 97 -3.43 -17.03 -8.49
C TYR A 97 -3.73 -18.55 -8.37
N ALA A 98 -3.25 -19.16 -7.28
CA ALA A 98 -3.48 -20.56 -7.02
C ALA A 98 -4.99 -20.84 -6.84
N GLU A 99 -5.44 -22.01 -7.30
CA GLU A 99 -6.79 -22.48 -7.06
C GLU A 99 -6.99 -22.80 -5.57
N ALA A 100 -8.22 -22.76 -5.09
CA ALA A 100 -8.48 -22.83 -3.64
C ALA A 100 -7.94 -24.11 -3.00
N GLU A 101 -8.00 -25.24 -3.71
CA GLU A 101 -7.47 -26.54 -3.26
C GLU A 101 -5.94 -26.62 -3.27
N GLU A 102 -5.27 -25.74 -3.99
CA GLU A 102 -3.81 -25.67 -4.03
C GLU A 102 -3.22 -24.77 -2.91
N ILE A 103 -4.06 -23.90 -2.33
CA ILE A 103 -3.61 -22.97 -1.30
C ILE A 103 -3.44 -23.71 0.03
N SER A 104 -2.20 -23.88 0.49
CA SER A 104 -1.96 -24.41 1.82
C SER A 104 -2.47 -23.47 2.92
N PRO A 105 -2.86 -23.98 4.10
CA PRO A 105 -3.20 -23.13 5.25
C PRO A 105 -2.10 -22.11 5.59
N ALA A 106 -0.82 -22.49 5.47
CA ALA A 106 0.32 -21.61 5.72
C ALA A 106 0.37 -20.45 4.72
N LEU A 107 0.20 -20.72 3.42
CA LEU A 107 0.15 -19.68 2.39
C LEU A 107 -1.04 -18.74 2.62
N TRP A 108 -2.23 -19.29 2.92
CA TRP A 108 -3.40 -18.49 3.28
C TRP A 108 -3.10 -17.54 4.44
N GLU A 109 -2.60 -18.07 5.56
CA GLU A 109 -2.29 -17.29 6.75
C GLU A 109 -1.23 -16.22 6.45
N ARG A 110 -0.21 -16.54 5.65
CA ARG A 110 0.85 -15.60 5.30
C ARG A 110 0.32 -14.44 4.46
N VAL A 111 -0.53 -14.69 3.46
CA VAL A 111 -1.15 -13.64 2.64
C VAL A 111 -2.08 -12.76 3.47
N ILE A 112 -2.94 -13.35 4.31
CA ILE A 112 -3.84 -12.59 5.19
C ILE A 112 -3.04 -11.77 6.20
N SER A 113 -2.00 -12.35 6.82
CA SER A 113 -1.20 -11.68 7.85
C SER A 113 -0.45 -10.46 7.30
N ILE A 114 0.10 -10.54 6.09
CA ILE A 114 0.79 -9.40 5.48
C ILE A 114 -0.20 -8.37 4.93
N ASN A 115 -1.13 -8.80 4.06
CA ASN A 115 -1.95 -7.88 3.29
C ASN A 115 -3.03 -7.19 4.14
N LEU A 116 -3.65 -7.91 5.07
CA LEU A 116 -4.78 -7.41 5.87
C LEU A 116 -4.36 -7.07 7.30
N THR A 117 -3.80 -8.03 8.03
CA THR A 117 -3.39 -7.80 9.43
C THR A 117 -2.30 -6.73 9.49
N GLY A 118 -1.33 -6.75 8.58
CA GLY A 118 -0.28 -5.72 8.50
C GLY A 118 -0.83 -4.33 8.25
N THR A 119 -1.81 -4.18 7.34
CA THR A 119 -2.52 -2.92 7.12
C THR A 119 -3.19 -2.41 8.41
N PHE A 120 -3.84 -3.31 9.17
CA PHE A 120 -4.43 -2.97 10.45
C PHE A 120 -3.38 -2.58 11.50
N LEU A 121 -2.30 -3.33 11.64
CA LEU A 121 -1.25 -3.07 12.63
C LEU A 121 -0.57 -1.72 12.41
N CYS A 122 -0.24 -1.39 11.15
CA CYS A 122 0.34 -0.09 10.80
C CYS A 122 -0.65 1.06 11.09
N ALA A 123 -1.93 0.90 10.72
CA ALA A 123 -2.96 1.89 11.06
C ALA A 123 -3.09 2.05 12.58
N LYS A 124 -3.20 0.95 13.33
CA LYS A 124 -3.26 0.95 14.80
C LYS A 124 -2.10 1.70 15.43
N ARG A 125 -0.88 1.52 14.90
CA ARG A 125 0.32 2.15 15.45
C ARG A 125 0.37 3.66 15.18
N VAL A 126 -0.07 4.10 14.00
CA VAL A 126 0.01 5.52 13.61
C VAL A 126 -1.18 6.34 14.12
N LEU A 127 -2.33 5.73 14.31
CA LEU A 127 -3.57 6.42 14.73
C LEU A 127 -3.42 7.32 15.96
N PRO A 128 -2.71 6.95 17.04
CA PRO A 128 -2.53 7.86 18.20
C PRO A 128 -1.89 9.20 17.81
N ASP A 129 -0.92 9.20 16.91
CA ASP A 129 -0.25 10.41 16.43
C ASP A 129 -1.17 11.27 15.56
N LEU A 130 -1.95 10.64 14.66
CA LEU A 130 -2.93 11.32 13.83
C LEU A 130 -4.04 11.96 14.66
N LEU A 131 -4.55 11.25 15.65
CA LEU A 131 -5.60 11.72 16.55
C LEU A 131 -5.11 12.85 17.46
N ALA A 132 -3.88 12.76 17.99
CA ALA A 132 -3.29 13.84 18.78
C ALA A 132 -3.09 15.13 17.98
N ARG A 133 -2.94 15.01 16.65
CA ARG A 133 -2.84 16.15 15.72
C ARG A 133 -4.21 16.72 15.36
N GLY A 134 -5.29 15.94 15.46
CA GLY A 134 -6.63 16.31 14.97
C GLY A 134 -6.72 16.37 13.43
N ALA A 135 -5.72 15.82 12.73
CA ALA A 135 -5.65 15.74 11.26
C ALA A 135 -4.76 14.57 10.84
N GLY A 136 -5.20 13.78 9.87
CA GLY A 136 -4.42 12.67 9.36
C GLY A 136 -4.99 12.06 8.08
N ARG A 137 -4.14 11.34 7.36
CA ARG A 137 -4.49 10.63 6.12
C ARG A 137 -3.97 9.19 6.18
N ILE A 138 -4.86 8.24 5.97
CA ILE A 138 -4.49 6.84 5.76
C ILE A 138 -4.94 6.45 4.36
N VAL A 139 -4.00 5.99 3.54
CA VAL A 139 -4.24 5.50 2.18
C VAL A 139 -3.82 4.03 2.12
N ASN A 140 -4.78 3.15 1.89
CA ASN A 140 -4.56 1.71 1.80
C ASN A 140 -4.51 1.27 0.33
N ILE A 141 -3.49 0.53 -0.06
CA ILE A 141 -3.42 -0.04 -1.40
C ILE A 141 -4.16 -1.38 -1.41
N ALA A 142 -5.42 -1.31 -1.89
CA ALA A 142 -6.26 -2.48 -2.15
C ALA A 142 -5.90 -3.13 -3.50
N SER A 143 -6.88 -3.37 -4.36
CA SER A 143 -6.77 -3.93 -5.71
C SER A 143 -8.16 -3.96 -6.35
N VAL A 144 -8.26 -4.17 -7.66
CA VAL A 144 -9.50 -4.65 -8.31
C VAL A 144 -10.03 -5.91 -7.63
N ALA A 145 -9.12 -6.78 -7.15
CA ALA A 145 -9.46 -7.99 -6.37
C ALA A 145 -10.10 -7.69 -5.00
N GLY A 146 -10.16 -6.45 -4.58
CA GLY A 146 -10.92 -6.01 -3.39
C GLY A 146 -12.36 -5.61 -3.70
N MET A 147 -12.75 -5.58 -4.98
CA MET A 147 -14.07 -5.14 -5.46
C MET A 147 -14.80 -6.25 -6.24
N VAL A 148 -14.05 -7.11 -6.92
CA VAL A 148 -14.58 -8.20 -7.75
C VAL A 148 -13.78 -9.47 -7.51
N GLY A 149 -14.36 -10.64 -7.86
CA GLY A 149 -13.72 -11.96 -7.75
C GLY A 149 -12.68 -12.23 -8.86
N SER A 150 -11.98 -11.20 -9.32
CA SER A 150 -10.97 -11.29 -10.40
C SER A 150 -9.75 -10.47 -10.04
N GLY A 151 -8.57 -10.89 -10.49
CA GLY A 151 -7.32 -10.15 -10.26
C GLY A 151 -6.40 -10.75 -9.19
N GLY A 152 -6.74 -11.91 -8.62
CA GLY A 152 -5.92 -12.67 -7.67
C GLY A 152 -6.51 -14.04 -7.37
N GLY A 153 -5.79 -14.88 -6.64
CA GLY A 153 -6.32 -16.12 -6.09
C GLY A 153 -7.20 -15.87 -4.84
N ALA A 154 -7.62 -16.94 -4.17
CA ALA A 154 -8.61 -16.85 -3.09
C ALA A 154 -8.09 -16.07 -1.87
N ALA A 155 -6.85 -16.31 -1.43
CA ALA A 155 -6.28 -15.63 -0.27
C ALA A 155 -6.04 -14.14 -0.56
N TYR A 156 -5.48 -13.81 -1.73
CA TYR A 156 -5.25 -12.44 -2.13
C TYR A 156 -6.57 -11.66 -2.24
N THR A 157 -7.55 -12.23 -2.93
CA THR A 157 -8.88 -11.62 -3.10
C THR A 157 -9.57 -11.38 -1.75
N ALA A 158 -9.57 -12.38 -0.86
CA ALA A 158 -10.13 -12.24 0.48
C ALA A 158 -9.39 -11.11 1.27
N SER A 159 -8.06 -11.08 1.22
CA SER A 159 -7.27 -10.05 1.90
C SER A 159 -7.61 -8.65 1.41
N LYS A 160 -7.76 -8.44 0.09
CA LYS A 160 -8.04 -7.12 -0.50
C LYS A 160 -9.49 -6.67 -0.28
N HIS A 161 -10.48 -7.59 -0.24
CA HIS A 161 -11.82 -7.27 0.26
C HIS A 161 -11.80 -6.88 1.74
N GLY A 162 -11.00 -7.57 2.56
CA GLY A 162 -10.78 -7.21 3.96
C GLY A 162 -10.20 -5.81 4.11
N VAL A 163 -9.22 -5.40 3.30
CA VAL A 163 -8.65 -4.05 3.30
C VAL A 163 -9.72 -3.00 2.97
N VAL A 164 -10.59 -3.26 1.99
CA VAL A 164 -11.71 -2.35 1.66
C VAL A 164 -12.70 -2.24 2.84
N GLY A 165 -13.04 -3.37 3.48
CA GLY A 165 -13.89 -3.39 4.67
C GLY A 165 -13.27 -2.63 5.84
N LEU A 166 -11.98 -2.85 6.11
CA LEU A 166 -11.20 -2.16 7.14
C LEU A 166 -11.15 -0.65 6.87
N THR A 167 -10.92 -0.24 5.63
CA THR A 167 -10.93 1.17 5.21
C THR A 167 -12.24 1.86 5.57
N ARG A 168 -13.37 1.25 5.24
CA ARG A 168 -14.71 1.77 5.55
C ARG A 168 -14.93 1.88 7.06
N GLN A 169 -14.58 0.84 7.82
CA GLN A 169 -14.77 0.84 9.27
C GLN A 169 -13.92 1.91 9.96
N LEU A 170 -12.64 2.02 9.61
CA LEU A 170 -11.76 3.04 10.19
C LEU A 170 -12.21 4.45 9.82
N SER A 171 -12.70 4.67 8.60
CA SER A 171 -13.22 5.97 8.18
C SER A 171 -14.39 6.42 9.04
N LEU A 172 -15.37 5.55 9.29
CA LEU A 172 -16.52 5.86 10.15
C LEU A 172 -16.10 6.15 11.60
N THR A 173 -15.06 5.46 12.08
CA THR A 173 -14.61 5.59 13.47
C THR A 173 -13.84 6.88 13.71
N TYR A 174 -13.13 7.43 12.70
CA TYR A 174 -12.15 8.49 12.92
C TYR A 174 -12.41 9.78 12.13
N ALA A 175 -13.45 9.84 11.29
CA ALA A 175 -13.75 11.02 10.46
C ALA A 175 -14.03 12.28 11.27
N ASP A 176 -14.81 12.18 12.36
CA ASP A 176 -15.16 13.28 13.25
C ASP A 176 -13.95 13.79 14.08
N ARG A 177 -12.83 13.05 14.04
CA ARG A 177 -11.56 13.41 14.68
C ARG A 177 -10.49 13.84 13.68
N GLY A 178 -10.90 14.22 12.46
CA GLY A 178 -10.03 14.81 11.43
C GLY A 178 -9.17 13.82 10.66
N VAL A 179 -9.38 12.50 10.81
CA VAL A 179 -8.63 11.49 10.08
C VAL A 179 -9.47 10.92 8.95
N THR A 180 -8.99 11.05 7.70
CA THR A 180 -9.59 10.34 6.56
C THR A 180 -8.87 9.03 6.29
N VAL A 181 -9.64 8.01 5.93
CA VAL A 181 -9.13 6.68 5.58
C VAL A 181 -9.73 6.26 4.25
N ASN A 182 -8.89 6.12 3.23
CA ASN A 182 -9.31 5.74 1.89
C ASN A 182 -8.49 4.59 1.35
N ALA A 183 -9.00 3.91 0.34
CA ALA A 183 -8.27 2.90 -0.39
C ALA A 183 -8.08 3.32 -1.85
N ILE A 184 -7.03 2.81 -2.48
CA ILE A 184 -6.86 2.80 -3.93
C ILE A 184 -7.01 1.36 -4.40
N GLY A 185 -7.75 1.14 -5.47
CA GLY A 185 -7.92 -0.15 -6.14
C GLY A 185 -7.17 -0.17 -7.48
N PRO A 186 -5.87 -0.50 -7.51
CA PRO A 186 -5.14 -0.61 -8.76
C PRO A 186 -5.66 -1.76 -9.63
N GLY A 187 -5.65 -1.55 -10.94
CA GLY A 187 -5.77 -2.61 -11.93
C GLY A 187 -4.44 -3.34 -12.16
N ALA A 188 -4.18 -3.70 -13.42
CA ALA A 188 -2.90 -4.29 -13.82
C ALA A 188 -1.82 -3.21 -13.90
N ILE A 189 -0.90 -3.21 -12.95
CA ILE A 189 0.25 -2.29 -12.89
C ILE A 189 1.54 -3.09 -13.07
N ALA A 190 2.47 -2.58 -13.86
CA ALA A 190 3.78 -3.18 -14.04
C ALA A 190 4.63 -2.95 -12.77
N THR A 191 4.90 -4.02 -12.01
CA THR A 191 5.68 -3.97 -10.76
C THR A 191 6.44 -5.27 -10.53
N GLU A 192 7.35 -5.27 -9.57
CA GLU A 192 8.09 -6.44 -9.10
C GLU A 192 7.30 -7.32 -8.12
N LEU A 193 5.99 -7.08 -7.93
CA LEU A 193 5.16 -7.74 -6.92
C LEU A 193 5.25 -9.28 -6.98
N ARG A 194 5.27 -9.87 -8.18
CA ARG A 194 5.41 -11.32 -8.36
C ARG A 194 6.75 -11.83 -7.85
N ALA A 195 7.84 -11.23 -8.33
CA ALA A 195 9.19 -11.62 -7.95
C ALA A 195 9.44 -11.45 -6.44
N ASN A 196 8.96 -10.34 -5.87
CA ASN A 196 9.07 -10.09 -4.45
C ASN A 196 8.19 -11.04 -3.63
N SER A 197 6.99 -11.40 -4.10
CA SER A 197 6.16 -12.41 -3.43
C SER A 197 6.87 -13.75 -3.35
N THR A 198 7.46 -14.21 -4.46
CA THR A 198 8.27 -15.44 -4.45
C THR A 198 9.45 -15.35 -3.48
N ARG A 199 10.18 -14.23 -3.46
CA ARG A 199 11.31 -14.02 -2.54
C ARG A 199 10.87 -14.03 -1.06
N ILE A 200 9.73 -13.41 -0.73
CA ILE A 200 9.22 -13.30 0.64
C ILE A 200 8.64 -14.63 1.13
N LEU A 201 7.98 -15.38 0.25
CA LEU A 201 7.40 -16.68 0.57
C LEU A 201 8.43 -17.82 0.60
N GLY A 202 9.57 -17.66 -0.10
CA GLY A 202 10.62 -18.70 -0.15
C GLY A 202 10.08 -20.02 -0.67
N ASP A 203 10.30 -21.10 0.08
CA ASP A 203 9.88 -22.47 -0.30
C ASP A 203 8.35 -22.65 -0.31
N ASP A 204 7.59 -21.76 0.35
CA ASP A 204 6.13 -21.76 0.34
C ASP A 204 5.54 -20.98 -0.85
N ALA A 205 6.39 -20.45 -1.74
CA ALA A 205 5.94 -19.68 -2.88
C ALA A 205 5.24 -20.57 -3.92
N PRO A 206 3.96 -20.28 -4.25
CA PRO A 206 3.28 -20.99 -5.33
C PRO A 206 3.83 -20.59 -6.70
N GLU A 207 3.50 -21.39 -7.73
CA GLU A 207 3.71 -20.94 -9.10
C GLU A 207 2.94 -19.64 -9.37
N MET A 208 3.63 -18.60 -9.84
CA MET A 208 3.03 -17.29 -10.12
C MET A 208 2.30 -17.32 -11.47
N ARG A 209 1.02 -17.70 -11.47
CA ARG A 209 0.11 -17.78 -12.63
C ARG A 209 -0.60 -16.43 -12.89
N GLY A 210 -1.57 -16.44 -13.82
CA GLY A 210 -2.46 -15.32 -14.13
C GLY A 210 -1.92 -14.34 -15.15
N VAL A 211 -2.73 -13.34 -15.48
CA VAL A 211 -2.51 -12.40 -16.61
C VAL A 211 -1.32 -11.46 -16.47
N GLY A 212 -0.54 -11.57 -15.41
CA GLY A 212 0.54 -10.63 -15.11
C GLY A 212 1.67 -10.52 -16.14
N GLY A 213 1.85 -11.50 -17.04
CA GLY A 213 2.89 -11.51 -18.07
C GLY A 213 2.39 -11.26 -19.50
N ASP A 214 1.08 -11.35 -19.75
CA ASP A 214 0.50 -11.28 -21.09
C ASP A 214 -0.21 -9.94 -21.34
N ASP A 215 0.37 -9.11 -22.19
CA ASP A 215 -0.21 -7.81 -22.55
C ASP A 215 -1.49 -7.94 -23.40
N ALA A 216 -1.68 -9.05 -24.14
CA ALA A 216 -2.90 -9.28 -24.90
C ALA A 216 -4.06 -9.59 -23.93
N ALA A 217 -3.83 -10.40 -22.92
CA ALA A 217 -4.81 -10.68 -21.87
C ALA A 217 -5.17 -9.40 -21.08
N ILE A 218 -4.17 -8.56 -20.76
CA ILE A 218 -4.43 -7.27 -20.11
C ILE A 218 -5.31 -6.37 -20.99
N ARG A 219 -5.01 -6.24 -22.29
CA ARG A 219 -5.84 -5.46 -23.22
C ARG A 219 -7.27 -5.98 -23.32
N ALA A 220 -7.48 -7.28 -23.20
CA ALA A 220 -8.81 -7.89 -23.25
C ALA A 220 -9.68 -7.53 -22.04
N ILE A 221 -9.09 -7.34 -20.86
CA ILE A 221 -9.82 -7.06 -19.62
C ILE A 221 -9.82 -5.59 -19.21
N THR A 222 -8.88 -4.78 -19.73
CA THR A 222 -8.73 -3.35 -19.38
C THR A 222 -9.21 -2.47 -20.54
N PRO A 223 -10.33 -1.75 -20.41
CA PRO A 223 -10.85 -0.86 -21.47
C PRO A 223 -9.84 0.18 -21.98
N ALA A 224 -8.95 0.68 -21.10
CA ALA A 224 -7.86 1.58 -21.51
C ALA A 224 -6.81 0.92 -22.44
N GLY A 225 -6.86 -0.40 -22.63
CA GLY A 225 -6.01 -1.15 -23.58
C GLY A 225 -4.55 -1.29 -23.18
N ARG A 226 -4.19 -0.95 -21.92
CA ARG A 226 -2.81 -1.00 -21.41
C ARG A 226 -2.76 -1.26 -19.91
N ARG A 227 -1.57 -1.58 -19.43
CA ARG A 227 -1.29 -1.51 -17.98
C ARG A 227 -1.25 -0.05 -17.53
N GLY A 228 -1.62 0.17 -16.29
CA GLY A 228 -1.30 1.42 -15.59
C GLY A 228 0.18 1.46 -15.19
N THR A 229 0.65 2.66 -14.84
CA THR A 229 1.99 2.88 -14.30
C THR A 229 1.95 3.08 -12.79
N VAL A 230 3.08 2.91 -12.13
CA VAL A 230 3.19 3.15 -10.68
C VAL A 230 2.99 4.63 -10.35
N GLU A 231 3.35 5.53 -11.27
CA GLU A 231 3.17 6.97 -11.13
C GLU A 231 1.69 7.36 -11.14
N GLU A 232 0.84 6.71 -11.97
CA GLU A 232 -0.61 6.95 -11.97
C GLU A 232 -1.24 6.59 -10.62
N ILE A 233 -0.74 5.54 -9.94
CA ILE A 233 -1.17 5.19 -8.58
C ILE A 233 -0.62 6.20 -7.56
N ALA A 234 0.63 6.64 -7.73
CA ALA A 234 1.27 7.58 -6.82
C ALA A 234 0.56 8.95 -6.84
N GLU A 235 0.13 9.44 -8.00
CA GLU A 235 -0.66 10.67 -8.13
C GLU A 235 -2.00 10.57 -7.36
N ALA A 236 -2.71 9.44 -7.51
CA ALA A 236 -3.94 9.19 -6.77
C ALA A 236 -3.71 9.14 -5.25
N ALA A 237 -2.61 8.53 -4.81
CA ALA A 237 -2.24 8.46 -3.40
C ALA A 237 -1.90 9.85 -2.83
N CYS A 238 -1.14 10.65 -3.56
CA CYS A 238 -0.83 12.02 -3.18
C CYS A 238 -2.08 12.91 -3.10
N PHE A 239 -3.04 12.74 -4.02
CA PHE A 239 -4.31 13.42 -3.94
C PHE A 239 -5.07 13.04 -2.66
N LEU A 240 -5.23 11.76 -2.36
CA LEU A 240 -5.91 11.30 -1.14
C LEU A 240 -5.17 11.68 0.15
N ALA A 241 -3.85 11.89 0.10
CA ALA A 241 -3.02 12.35 1.21
C ALA A 241 -3.01 13.88 1.37
N SER A 242 -3.66 14.64 0.48
CA SER A 242 -3.68 16.10 0.49
C SER A 242 -4.83 16.68 1.31
N ASP A 243 -4.75 17.99 1.56
CA ASP A 243 -5.84 18.76 2.16
C ASP A 243 -7.06 18.86 1.25
N GLY A 244 -6.84 18.82 -0.09
CA GLY A 244 -7.91 18.82 -1.08
C GLY A 244 -8.84 17.61 -1.02
N ALA A 245 -8.40 16.51 -0.41
CA ALA A 245 -9.20 15.30 -0.19
C ALA A 245 -9.86 15.25 1.22
N GLY A 246 -9.88 16.35 1.96
CA GLY A 246 -10.32 16.37 3.36
C GLY A 246 -11.79 15.95 3.59
N TYR A 247 -12.62 15.94 2.57
CA TYR A 247 -14.02 15.48 2.65
C TYR A 247 -14.24 14.11 1.99
N ILE A 248 -13.16 13.43 1.56
CA ILE A 248 -13.19 12.08 1.00
C ILE A 248 -12.71 11.10 2.06
N THR A 249 -13.59 10.23 2.54
CA THR A 249 -13.25 9.18 3.51
C THR A 249 -14.13 7.94 3.31
N GLY A 250 -13.59 6.75 3.56
CA GLY A 250 -14.27 5.46 3.35
C GLY A 250 -14.39 5.05 1.88
N HIS A 251 -13.79 5.81 0.97
CA HIS A 251 -13.86 5.56 -0.47
C HIS A 251 -12.76 4.61 -0.93
N THR A 252 -13.06 3.79 -1.95
CA THR A 252 -12.07 3.04 -2.72
C THR A 252 -11.98 3.66 -4.10
N LEU A 253 -10.92 4.41 -4.37
CA LEU A 253 -10.66 5.04 -5.66
C LEU A 253 -10.07 3.98 -6.61
N MET A 254 -10.86 3.59 -7.62
CA MET A 254 -10.38 2.65 -8.63
C MET A 254 -9.45 3.38 -9.62
N VAL A 255 -8.24 2.81 -9.81
CA VAL A 255 -7.24 3.27 -10.78
C VAL A 255 -6.85 2.06 -11.61
N ASP A 256 -7.76 1.63 -12.48
CA ASP A 256 -7.76 0.31 -13.10
C ASP A 256 -8.00 0.31 -14.62
N GLY A 257 -7.98 1.49 -15.25
CA GLY A 257 -8.22 1.65 -16.68
C GLY A 257 -9.62 1.22 -17.11
N GLY A 258 -10.59 1.22 -16.20
CA GLY A 258 -11.99 0.85 -16.44
C GLY A 258 -12.29 -0.66 -16.29
N TRP A 259 -11.36 -1.44 -15.75
CA TRP A 259 -11.54 -2.88 -15.54
C TRP A 259 -12.83 -3.20 -14.76
N THR A 260 -13.11 -2.47 -13.67
CA THR A 260 -14.28 -2.71 -12.82
C THR A 260 -15.52 -1.87 -13.18
N ALA A 261 -15.50 -1.11 -14.26
CA ALA A 261 -16.62 -0.26 -14.69
C ALA A 261 -17.71 -1.00 -15.48
N ARG A 262 -17.60 -2.33 -15.67
CA ARG A 262 -18.53 -3.18 -16.39
C ARG A 262 -19.15 -4.25 -15.49
#